data_562c12144d3fa08c7bdad78bf553750b
#
_entry.id   562c12144d3fa08c7bdad78bf553750b
#
_cell.length_a   1.000
_cell.length_b   1.000
_cell.length_c   1.000
_cell.angle_alpha   90.00
_cell.angle_beta   90.00
_cell.angle_gamma   90.00
#
_symmetry.space_group_name_H-M   'P 1'
#
loop_
_entity.id
_entity.type
_entity.pdbx_description
1 polymer ?
#
loop_
_entity_poly.entity_id
_entity_poly.type
_entity_poly.pdbx_seq_one_letter_code
_entity_poly.pdbx_strand_id
1 'polypeptide(L)'
;MKLIASHYNKETHEFVREDVQPLDSGIDFYAPQSMLTPDGRRVMIAWMQAWPNSKFVPDGVKYFGQMTVPREINYRDGKLIQQPVREIENYRGELVEHHNVEITEETALDGISGRVLDMTVKLKVTDDLHKFTIKLAADDTYSSYITYDPAEEILNIDRSRSGYLYDILHSRDIRVDRKSVV
;
A
#
# COMPACT_ATOMS: atom_id res chain seq x y z
N MET A 1 -2.14 11.63 -5.76
CA MET A 1 -2.39 11.60 -7.23
C MET A 1 -3.77 11.02 -7.50
N LYS A 2 -4.42 11.38 -8.61
CA LYS A 2 -5.78 10.91 -8.93
C LYS A 2 -5.79 10.28 -10.33
N LEU A 3 -6.56 9.21 -10.47
CA LEU A 3 -7.01 8.68 -11.76
C LEU A 3 -8.26 9.45 -12.18
N ILE A 4 -8.33 9.84 -13.45
CA ILE A 4 -9.53 10.39 -14.05
C ILE A 4 -9.95 9.39 -15.12
N ALA A 5 -11.06 8.69 -14.89
CA ALA A 5 -11.70 7.87 -15.91
C ALA A 5 -12.49 8.79 -16.85
N SER A 6 -12.28 8.63 -18.15
CA SER A 6 -12.91 9.46 -19.16
C SER A 6 -13.19 8.66 -20.42
N HIS A 7 -14.30 8.97 -21.05
CA HIS A 7 -14.62 8.52 -22.38
C HIS A 7 -14.24 9.61 -23.40
N TYR A 8 -13.48 9.25 -24.44
CA TYR A 8 -13.17 10.14 -25.54
C TYR A 8 -14.17 9.95 -26.69
N ASN A 9 -14.94 10.98 -26.95
CA ASN A 9 -15.84 11.02 -28.10
C ASN A 9 -15.05 11.40 -29.36
N LYS A 10 -14.92 10.49 -30.31
CA LYS A 10 -14.13 10.69 -31.53
C LYS A 10 -14.79 11.66 -32.52
N GLU A 11 -16.09 11.87 -32.44
CA GLU A 11 -16.85 12.74 -33.34
C GLU A 11 -16.78 14.20 -32.87
N THR A 12 -16.96 14.43 -31.55
CA THR A 12 -16.93 15.79 -31.00
C THR A 12 -15.53 16.21 -30.51
N HIS A 13 -14.57 15.29 -30.47
CA HIS A 13 -13.23 15.48 -29.91
C HIS A 13 -13.23 15.89 -28.43
N GLU A 14 -14.24 15.48 -27.68
CA GLU A 14 -14.41 15.83 -26.29
C GLU A 14 -14.08 14.65 -25.35
N PHE A 15 -13.52 14.98 -24.19
CA PHE A 15 -13.38 14.06 -23.07
C PHE A 15 -14.57 14.23 -22.11
N VAL A 16 -15.36 13.19 -21.96
CA VAL A 16 -16.42 13.15 -20.95
C VAL A 16 -15.85 12.43 -19.73
N ARG A 17 -15.67 13.19 -18.65
CA ARG A 17 -15.19 12.65 -17.38
C ARG A 17 -16.28 11.82 -16.71
N GLU A 18 -15.98 10.57 -16.45
CA GLU A 18 -16.91 9.62 -15.82
C GLU A 18 -16.68 9.56 -14.31
N ASP A 19 -15.39 9.45 -13.88
CA ASP A 19 -15.06 9.30 -12.46
C ASP A 19 -13.66 9.85 -12.13
N VAL A 20 -13.44 10.08 -10.84
CA VAL A 20 -12.15 10.50 -10.28
C VAL A 20 -11.85 9.69 -9.03
N GLN A 21 -10.83 8.85 -9.10
CA GLN A 21 -10.43 7.99 -7.98
C GLN A 21 -9.00 8.30 -7.53
N PRO A 22 -8.67 8.05 -6.23
CA PRO A 22 -7.28 8.03 -5.80
C PRO A 22 -6.51 6.98 -6.59
N LEU A 23 -5.36 7.34 -7.14
CA LEU A 23 -4.48 6.38 -7.82
C LEU A 23 -3.64 5.60 -6.81
N ASP A 24 -3.35 6.20 -5.67
CA ASP A 24 -2.64 5.59 -4.56
C ASP A 24 -3.04 6.28 -3.26
N SER A 25 -3.16 5.50 -2.21
CA SER A 25 -3.50 5.96 -0.87
C SER A 25 -2.29 5.98 0.08
N GLY A 26 -1.12 5.59 -0.39
CA GLY A 26 0.12 5.62 0.38
C GLY A 26 0.64 7.04 0.63
N ILE A 27 1.74 7.10 1.37
CA ILE A 27 2.38 8.36 1.77
C ILE A 27 3.23 8.91 0.63
N ASP A 28 4.01 8.05 -0.03
CA ASP A 28 4.94 8.42 -1.10
C ASP A 28 4.56 7.72 -2.40
N PHE A 29 4.06 8.50 -3.34
CA PHE A 29 3.72 8.01 -4.67
C PHE A 29 3.76 9.15 -5.68
N TYR A 30 4.72 9.13 -6.61
CA TYR A 30 4.92 10.23 -7.55
C TYR A 30 5.26 9.73 -8.96
N ALA A 31 4.85 10.52 -9.96
CA ALA A 31 5.13 10.33 -11.38
C ALA A 31 4.90 8.89 -11.88
N PRO A 32 3.73 8.26 -11.64
CA PRO A 32 3.46 6.93 -12.14
C PRO A 32 3.52 6.90 -13.66
N GLN A 33 4.12 5.82 -14.17
CA GLN A 33 4.12 5.48 -15.58
C GLN A 33 3.51 4.10 -15.77
N SER A 34 2.78 3.91 -16.84
CA SER A 34 2.21 2.60 -17.16
C SER A 34 2.51 2.18 -18.59
N MET A 35 2.64 0.89 -18.79
CA MET A 35 2.88 0.28 -20.09
C MET A 35 1.98 -0.92 -20.29
N LEU A 36 1.70 -1.22 -21.55
CA LEU A 36 1.05 -2.47 -21.93
C LEU A 36 2.15 -3.51 -22.17
N THR A 37 2.02 -4.64 -21.49
CA THR A 37 2.93 -5.77 -21.67
C THR A 37 2.55 -6.59 -22.91
N PRO A 38 3.46 -7.41 -23.43
CA PRO A 38 3.17 -8.24 -24.61
C PRO A 38 1.99 -9.20 -24.44
N ASP A 39 1.72 -9.63 -23.21
CA ASP A 39 0.59 -10.49 -22.84
C ASP A 39 -0.71 -9.71 -22.55
N GLY A 40 -0.74 -8.41 -22.84
CA GLY A 40 -1.92 -7.57 -22.77
C GLY A 40 -2.26 -7.00 -21.39
N ARG A 41 -1.44 -7.22 -20.39
CA ARG A 41 -1.60 -6.59 -19.07
C ARG A 41 -1.13 -5.14 -19.09
N ARG A 42 -1.78 -4.28 -18.35
CA ARG A 42 -1.27 -2.93 -18.09
C ARG A 42 -0.56 -2.91 -16.76
N VAL A 43 0.72 -2.61 -16.79
CA VAL A 43 1.58 -2.55 -15.60
C VAL A 43 1.98 -1.12 -15.32
N MET A 44 1.91 -0.72 -14.07
CA MET A 44 2.27 0.61 -13.58
C MET A 44 3.38 0.52 -12.55
N ILE A 45 4.29 1.49 -12.60
CA ILE A 45 5.33 1.71 -11.60
C ILE A 45 5.39 3.20 -11.27
N ALA A 46 5.71 3.56 -10.04
CA ALA A 46 5.85 4.94 -9.61
C ALA A 46 7.06 5.14 -8.71
N TRP A 47 7.46 6.36 -8.54
CA TRP A 47 8.53 6.73 -7.63
C TRP A 47 7.98 6.86 -6.20
N MET A 48 8.57 6.12 -5.25
CA MET A 48 8.27 6.22 -3.83
C MET A 48 9.05 7.37 -3.21
N GLN A 49 8.66 8.57 -3.56
CA GLN A 49 9.32 9.80 -3.13
C GLN A 49 8.30 10.93 -3.02
N ALA A 50 8.46 11.74 -2.01
CA ALA A 50 7.80 13.04 -1.92
C ALA A 50 8.84 14.16 -2.06
N TRP A 51 8.50 15.23 -2.76
CA TRP A 51 9.40 16.35 -2.98
C TRP A 51 10.03 16.96 -1.71
N PRO A 52 9.31 17.06 -0.58
CA PRO A 52 9.91 17.51 0.66
C PRO A 52 11.09 16.66 1.14
N ASN A 53 11.07 15.36 0.83
CA ASN A 53 12.12 14.41 1.23
C ASN A 53 13.32 14.36 0.28
N SER A 54 13.20 14.95 -0.90
CA SER A 54 14.24 14.85 -1.94
C SER A 54 15.56 15.53 -1.58
N LYS A 55 15.61 16.23 -0.46
CA LYS A 55 16.79 16.98 -0.01
C LYS A 55 17.69 16.20 0.95
N PHE A 56 17.25 15.04 1.42
CA PHE A 56 17.94 14.34 2.50
C PHE A 56 18.35 12.95 2.05
N VAL A 57 19.63 12.80 1.81
CA VAL A 57 20.24 11.48 1.57
C VAL A 57 20.94 11.07 2.85
N PRO A 58 20.58 9.97 3.50
CA PRO A 58 21.27 9.49 4.69
C PRO A 58 22.75 9.22 4.40
N ASP A 59 23.61 9.48 5.38
CA ASP A 59 25.04 9.22 5.27
C ASP A 59 25.30 7.75 4.91
N GLY A 60 26.24 7.54 3.98
CA GLY A 60 26.62 6.19 3.52
C GLY A 60 25.68 5.56 2.49
N VAL A 61 24.59 6.20 2.11
CA VAL A 61 23.68 5.73 1.05
C VAL A 61 24.21 6.19 -0.31
N LYS A 62 24.38 5.24 -1.24
CA LYS A 62 24.92 5.50 -2.57
C LYS A 62 23.84 5.85 -3.62
N TYR A 63 22.56 5.67 -3.29
CA TYR A 63 21.44 5.97 -4.17
C TYR A 63 20.33 6.64 -3.37
N PHE A 64 19.43 7.29 -4.07
CA PHE A 64 18.34 8.02 -3.46
C PHE A 64 17.02 7.69 -4.15
N GLY A 65 15.99 7.45 -3.33
CA GLY A 65 14.66 7.07 -3.79
C GLY A 65 14.50 5.58 -4.09
N GLN A 66 13.26 5.18 -4.18
CA GLN A 66 12.84 3.80 -4.49
C GLN A 66 11.68 3.85 -5.48
N MET A 67 11.52 2.78 -6.24
CA MET A 67 10.33 2.58 -7.06
C MET A 67 9.33 1.72 -6.29
N THR A 68 8.05 1.88 -6.58
CA THR A 68 7.03 0.95 -6.08
C THR A 68 7.27 -0.45 -6.63
N VAL A 69 6.74 -1.46 -5.95
CA VAL A 69 6.49 -2.75 -6.59
C VAL A 69 5.62 -2.48 -7.83
N PRO A 70 5.97 -3.04 -9.01
CA PRO A 70 5.12 -2.92 -10.19
C PRO A 70 3.73 -3.50 -9.92
N ARG A 71 2.70 -2.84 -10.44
CA ARG A 71 1.29 -3.21 -10.23
C ARG A 71 0.61 -3.49 -11.55
N GLU A 72 -0.10 -4.60 -11.63
CA GLU A 72 -1.10 -4.79 -12.66
C GLU A 72 -2.29 -3.90 -12.35
N ILE A 73 -2.75 -3.12 -13.32
CA ILE A 73 -3.90 -2.24 -13.17
C ILE A 73 -5.02 -2.63 -14.10
N ASN A 74 -6.21 -2.69 -13.56
CA ASN A 74 -7.44 -2.98 -14.27
C ASN A 74 -8.51 -1.95 -13.89
N TYR A 75 -9.44 -1.72 -14.78
CA TYR A 75 -10.62 -0.92 -14.51
C TYR A 75 -11.84 -1.80 -14.74
N ARG A 76 -12.61 -2.06 -13.68
CA ARG A 76 -13.77 -2.93 -13.71
C ARG A 76 -14.87 -2.36 -12.83
N ASP A 77 -16.09 -2.37 -13.33
CA ASP A 77 -17.29 -1.92 -12.60
C ASP A 77 -17.14 -0.51 -11.99
N GLY A 78 -16.53 0.41 -12.76
CA GLY A 78 -16.29 1.78 -12.31
C GLY A 78 -15.14 1.93 -11.31
N LYS A 79 -14.37 0.88 -11.02
CA LYS A 79 -13.29 0.91 -10.02
C LYS A 79 -11.94 0.59 -10.63
N LEU A 80 -10.92 1.31 -10.17
CA LEU A 80 -9.53 0.97 -10.42
C LEU A 80 -9.10 -0.16 -9.48
N ILE A 81 -8.70 -1.28 -10.06
CA ILE A 81 -8.17 -2.44 -9.34
C ILE A 81 -6.67 -2.48 -9.57
N GLN A 82 -5.91 -2.62 -8.49
CA GLN A 82 -4.46 -2.70 -8.51
C GLN A 82 -3.99 -3.91 -7.70
N GLN A 83 -3.06 -4.67 -8.26
CA GLN A 83 -2.46 -5.82 -7.60
C GLN A 83 -0.96 -5.83 -7.92
N PRO A 84 -0.08 -6.30 -7.03
CA PRO A 84 1.31 -6.57 -7.39
C PRO A 84 1.37 -7.44 -8.64
N VAL A 85 2.37 -7.20 -9.51
CA VAL A 85 2.55 -8.08 -10.68
C VAL A 85 2.77 -9.53 -10.21
N ARG A 86 2.16 -10.47 -10.92
CA ARG A 86 2.22 -11.90 -10.56
C ARG A 86 3.63 -12.47 -10.49
N GLU A 87 4.57 -11.88 -11.21
CA GLU A 87 5.98 -12.29 -11.22
C GLU A 87 6.65 -12.14 -9.85
N ILE A 88 6.10 -11.34 -8.94
CA ILE A 88 6.57 -11.24 -7.54
C ILE A 88 6.48 -12.59 -6.83
N GLU A 89 5.51 -13.43 -7.20
CA GLU A 89 5.35 -14.77 -6.61
C GLU A 89 6.59 -15.66 -6.82
N ASN A 90 7.34 -15.42 -7.89
CA ASN A 90 8.57 -16.17 -8.17
C ASN A 90 9.72 -15.87 -7.18
N TYR A 91 9.56 -14.81 -6.38
CA TYR A 91 10.55 -14.37 -5.39
C TYR A 91 10.12 -14.68 -3.96
N ARG A 92 8.96 -15.33 -3.78
CA ARG A 92 8.52 -15.78 -2.46
C ARG A 92 9.45 -16.86 -1.93
N GLY A 93 9.82 -16.72 -0.66
CA GLY A 93 10.56 -17.74 0.08
C GLY A 93 9.64 -18.82 0.66
N GLU A 94 10.07 -19.41 1.75
CA GLU A 94 9.28 -20.38 2.47
C GLU A 94 8.02 -19.74 3.07
N LEU A 95 6.88 -20.45 2.89
CA LEU A 95 5.62 -19.99 3.43
C LEU A 95 5.56 -20.29 4.94
N VAL A 96 5.23 -19.28 5.73
CA VAL A 96 4.91 -19.42 7.15
C VAL A 96 3.44 -19.08 7.33
N GLU A 97 2.69 -20.00 7.96
CA GLU A 97 1.25 -19.83 8.17
C GLU A 97 0.89 -19.97 9.65
N HIS A 98 0.01 -19.10 10.11
CA HIS A 98 -0.63 -19.18 11.40
C HIS A 98 -2.14 -19.13 11.21
N HIS A 99 -2.87 -20.07 11.82
CA HIS A 99 -4.31 -20.17 11.67
C HIS A 99 -5.01 -20.06 13.02
N ASN A 100 -6.14 -19.37 13.04
CA ASN A 100 -7.01 -19.24 14.22
C ASN A 100 -6.28 -18.73 15.47
N VAL A 101 -5.34 -17.81 15.28
CA VAL A 101 -4.63 -17.19 16.40
C VAL A 101 -5.56 -16.17 17.04
N GLU A 102 -5.79 -16.32 18.34
CA GLU A 102 -6.48 -15.32 19.14
C GLU A 102 -5.47 -14.30 19.64
N ILE A 103 -5.69 -13.02 19.31
CA ILE A 103 -4.78 -11.92 19.67
C ILE A 103 -5.50 -11.03 20.68
N THR A 104 -5.06 -11.06 21.93
CA THR A 104 -5.57 -10.24 23.03
C THR A 104 -4.56 -9.21 23.52
N GLU A 105 -3.30 -9.40 23.15
CA GLU A 105 -2.18 -8.50 23.51
C GLU A 105 -1.11 -8.51 22.41
N GLU A 106 -0.06 -7.69 22.53
CA GLU A 106 1.05 -7.70 21.57
C GLU A 106 1.72 -9.08 21.53
N THR A 107 1.60 -9.74 20.38
CA THR A 107 2.04 -11.12 20.18
C THR A 107 2.97 -11.18 18.97
N ALA A 108 4.17 -11.71 19.15
CA ALA A 108 5.03 -12.06 18.04
C ALA A 108 4.62 -13.41 17.46
N LEU A 109 4.55 -13.50 16.14
CA LEU A 109 4.27 -14.77 15.46
C LEU A 109 5.58 -15.41 15.04
N ASP A 110 5.79 -16.65 15.49
CA ASP A 110 7.01 -17.41 15.23
C ASP A 110 7.27 -17.57 13.72
N GLY A 111 8.53 -17.45 13.31
CA GLY A 111 8.95 -17.62 11.93
C GLY A 111 8.66 -16.41 11.02
N ILE A 112 7.91 -15.41 11.48
CA ILE A 112 7.67 -14.18 10.73
C ILE A 112 8.70 -13.14 11.11
N SER A 113 9.71 -12.98 10.26
CA SER A 113 10.76 -11.96 10.44
C SER A 113 11.39 -11.60 9.11
N GLY A 114 12.01 -10.43 9.03
CA GLY A 114 12.74 -9.99 7.84
C GLY A 114 12.41 -8.58 7.41
N ARG A 115 13.20 -8.08 6.48
CA ARG A 115 13.06 -6.73 5.90
C ARG A 115 12.19 -6.70 4.64
N VAL A 116 11.99 -7.84 4.02
CA VAL A 116 11.18 -8.00 2.80
C VAL A 116 10.15 -9.08 3.10
N LEU A 117 8.88 -8.68 3.14
CA LEU A 117 7.76 -9.55 3.49
C LEU A 117 6.65 -9.42 2.45
N ASP A 118 6.07 -10.56 2.09
CA ASP A 118 4.79 -10.64 1.39
C ASP A 118 3.79 -11.30 2.34
N MET A 119 2.80 -10.53 2.81
CA MET A 119 1.90 -10.98 3.88
C MET A 119 0.44 -10.91 3.45
N THR A 120 -0.29 -11.95 3.78
CA THR A 120 -1.76 -11.94 3.73
C THR A 120 -2.29 -12.11 5.15
N VAL A 121 -3.05 -11.14 5.62
CA VAL A 121 -3.66 -11.18 6.95
C VAL A 121 -5.18 -11.25 6.80
N LYS A 122 -5.78 -12.30 7.32
CA LYS A 122 -7.23 -12.47 7.38
C LYS A 122 -7.70 -12.23 8.81
N LEU A 123 -8.46 -11.18 9.01
CA LEU A 123 -8.97 -10.78 10.31
C LEU A 123 -10.46 -11.13 10.42
N LYS A 124 -10.82 -11.88 11.45
CA LYS A 124 -12.23 -12.03 11.83
C LYS A 124 -12.61 -10.89 12.76
N VAL A 125 -13.42 -9.97 12.26
CA VAL A 125 -13.96 -8.86 13.05
C VAL A 125 -15.10 -9.38 13.92
N THR A 126 -14.98 -9.18 15.23
CA THR A 126 -16.01 -9.46 16.24
C THR A 126 -16.58 -8.13 16.78
N ASP A 127 -17.73 -8.17 17.45
CA ASP A 127 -18.40 -6.95 17.94
C ASP A 127 -17.59 -6.21 19.03
N ASP A 128 -16.69 -6.91 19.69
CA ASP A 128 -15.80 -6.41 20.74
C ASP A 128 -14.42 -5.99 20.21
N LEU A 129 -14.16 -6.16 18.92
CA LEU A 129 -12.92 -5.67 18.33
C LEU A 129 -12.91 -4.14 18.24
N HIS A 130 -12.08 -3.52 19.04
CA HIS A 130 -11.86 -2.07 18.98
C HIS A 130 -10.86 -1.68 17.89
N LYS A 131 -9.68 -2.27 17.90
CA LYS A 131 -8.62 -2.03 16.91
C LYS A 131 -7.75 -3.25 16.74
N PHE A 132 -7.23 -3.43 15.52
CA PHE A 132 -6.21 -4.42 15.24
C PHE A 132 -4.99 -3.72 14.67
N THR A 133 -3.80 -3.99 15.24
CA THR A 133 -2.56 -3.34 14.83
C THR A 133 -1.49 -4.36 14.48
N ILE A 134 -0.84 -4.13 13.35
CA ILE A 134 0.37 -4.84 12.94
C ILE A 134 1.54 -3.89 13.18
N LYS A 135 2.50 -4.32 14.00
CA LYS A 135 3.76 -3.62 14.27
C LYS A 135 4.84 -4.17 13.36
N LEU A 136 5.46 -3.33 12.58
CA LEU A 136 6.43 -3.68 11.55
C LEU A 136 7.73 -2.92 11.73
N ALA A 137 8.84 -3.47 11.22
CA ALA A 137 10.16 -2.85 11.21
C ALA A 137 10.53 -2.27 12.59
N ALA A 138 10.32 -3.10 13.63
CA ALA A 138 10.41 -2.68 15.01
C ALA A 138 11.70 -3.16 15.65
N ASP A 139 12.29 -2.26 16.43
CA ASP A 139 13.35 -2.52 17.42
C ASP A 139 13.04 -1.75 18.71
N ASP A 140 14.02 -1.58 19.58
CA ASP A 140 13.84 -0.85 20.84
C ASP A 140 13.56 0.65 20.63
N THR A 141 13.87 1.19 19.46
CA THR A 141 13.80 2.64 19.16
C THR A 141 12.74 2.96 18.11
N TYR A 142 12.67 2.16 17.05
CA TYR A 142 11.88 2.44 15.87
C TYR A 142 10.77 1.42 15.66
N SER A 143 9.68 1.88 15.05
CA SER A 143 8.56 1.02 14.69
C SER A 143 7.66 1.70 13.67
N SER A 144 6.97 0.89 12.87
CA SER A 144 5.90 1.32 11.97
C SER A 144 4.64 0.51 12.28
N TYR A 145 3.47 1.11 12.05
CA TYR A 145 2.21 0.48 12.40
C TYR A 145 1.22 0.50 11.22
N ILE A 146 0.48 -0.58 11.09
CA ILE A 146 -0.72 -0.65 10.27
C ILE A 146 -1.86 -0.98 11.22
N THR A 147 -2.80 -0.05 11.40
CA THR A 147 -3.92 -0.19 12.34
C THR A 147 -5.25 -0.17 11.59
N TYR A 148 -6.07 -1.18 11.82
CA TYR A 148 -7.45 -1.21 11.37
C TYR A 148 -8.39 -0.84 12.51
N ASP A 149 -9.24 0.14 12.28
CA ASP A 149 -10.31 0.57 13.18
C ASP A 149 -11.66 0.21 12.54
N PRO A 150 -12.35 -0.83 13.04
CA PRO A 150 -13.61 -1.28 12.45
C PRO A 150 -14.79 -0.34 12.72
N ALA A 151 -14.73 0.50 13.76
CA ALA A 151 -15.78 1.45 14.08
C ALA A 151 -15.77 2.64 13.11
N GLU A 152 -14.58 3.11 12.76
CA GLU A 152 -14.38 4.23 11.84
C GLU A 152 -14.24 3.77 10.36
N GLU A 153 -14.09 2.47 10.11
CA GLU A 153 -13.79 1.89 8.80
C GLU A 153 -12.52 2.50 8.20
N ILE A 154 -11.48 2.62 9.04
CA ILE A 154 -10.21 3.22 8.68
C ILE A 154 -9.08 2.19 8.80
N LEU A 155 -8.24 2.12 7.77
CA LEU A 155 -6.90 1.56 7.81
C LEU A 155 -5.91 2.71 7.92
N ASN A 156 -5.20 2.79 9.03
CA ASN A 156 -4.15 3.77 9.26
C ASN A 156 -2.78 3.15 9.00
N ILE A 157 -1.93 3.87 8.29
CA ILE A 157 -0.51 3.54 8.14
C ILE A 157 0.27 4.65 8.84
N ASP A 158 0.97 4.29 9.93
CA ASP A 158 1.75 5.21 10.74
C ASP A 158 3.23 4.82 10.74
N ARG A 159 4.07 5.73 10.29
CA ARG A 159 5.53 5.64 10.31
C ARG A 159 6.19 6.74 11.14
N SER A 160 5.44 7.37 12.04
CA SER A 160 5.93 8.49 12.87
C SER A 160 7.13 8.12 13.74
N ARG A 161 7.35 6.83 13.96
CA ARG A 161 8.50 6.30 14.71
C ARG A 161 9.44 5.43 13.87
N SER A 162 9.41 5.54 12.55
CA SER A 162 10.18 4.65 11.67
C SER A 162 11.60 5.14 11.33
N GLY A 163 12.09 6.17 12.00
CA GLY A 163 13.45 6.70 11.82
C GLY A 163 13.47 8.21 11.60
N TYR A 164 14.35 8.70 10.76
CA TYR A 164 14.45 10.12 10.46
C TYR A 164 13.24 10.58 9.65
N LEU A 165 12.50 11.54 10.22
CA LEU A 165 11.29 12.09 9.64
C LEU A 165 11.53 13.56 9.31
N TYR A 166 11.64 13.84 8.03
CA TYR A 166 11.89 15.19 7.52
C TYR A 166 10.56 15.83 7.13
N ASP A 167 9.91 16.55 8.02
CA ASP A 167 8.75 17.44 7.77
C ASP A 167 7.70 16.95 6.76
N ILE A 168 7.37 15.66 6.79
CA ILE A 168 6.45 15.04 5.87
C ILE A 168 5.29 14.39 6.58
N LEU A 169 4.34 13.96 5.77
CA LEU A 169 3.24 13.15 6.23
C LEU A 169 3.75 11.84 6.83
N HIS A 170 3.55 11.67 8.12
CA HIS A 170 4.03 10.50 8.87
C HIS A 170 2.97 9.41 8.99
N SER A 171 1.71 9.80 8.91
CA SER A 171 0.58 8.90 9.06
C SER A 171 -0.48 9.18 7.99
N ARG A 172 -1.21 8.16 7.58
CA ARG A 172 -2.28 8.29 6.60
C ARG A 172 -3.43 7.35 6.90
N ASP A 173 -4.63 7.94 6.87
CA ASP A 173 -5.88 7.22 6.98
C ASP A 173 -6.42 6.87 5.59
N ILE A 174 -6.84 5.64 5.44
CA ILE A 174 -7.45 5.09 4.23
C ILE A 174 -8.83 4.55 4.62
N ARG A 175 -9.88 5.09 4.04
CA ARG A 175 -11.22 4.51 4.23
C ARG A 175 -11.30 3.16 3.53
N VAL A 176 -11.74 2.16 4.26
CA VAL A 176 -11.92 0.79 3.77
C VAL A 176 -13.35 0.35 4.07
N ASP A 177 -14.05 -0.15 3.07
CA ASP A 177 -15.35 -0.77 3.25
C ASP A 177 -15.16 -2.12 3.98
N ARG A 178 -15.99 -2.42 4.99
CA ARG A 178 -15.99 -3.72 5.70
C ARG A 178 -16.05 -4.94 4.76
N LYS A 179 -16.62 -4.77 3.58
CA LYS A 179 -16.67 -5.81 2.55
C LYS A 179 -15.38 -5.96 1.75
N SER A 180 -14.45 -5.00 1.89
CA SER A 180 -13.18 -4.98 1.16
C SER A 180 -12.03 -5.62 1.95
N VAL A 181 -12.27 -5.98 3.19
CA VAL A 181 -11.30 -6.69 4.05
C VAL A 181 -11.44 -8.18 3.79
N VAL A 182 -10.74 -8.66 2.79
CA VAL A 182 -10.64 -10.09 2.47
C VAL A 182 -9.27 -10.60 2.89
#